data_e8d7ab8e7691021a7ac2cbcd1264d06f
#
_entry.id   e8d7ab8e7691021a7ac2cbcd1264d06f
#
_cell.length_a   1.000
_cell.length_b   1.000
_cell.length_c   1.000
_cell.angle_alpha   90.00
_cell.angle_beta   90.00
_cell.angle_gamma   90.00
#
_symmetry.space_group_name_H-M   'P 1'
#
loop_
_entity.id
_entity.type
_entity.pdbx_description
1 polymer ?
#
loop_
_entity_poly.entity_id
_entity_poly.type
_entity_poly.pdbx_seq_one_letter_code
_entity_poly.pdbx_strand_id
1 'polypeptide(L)'
;KMKMCYIGDGNNIANSFIEASGKLGFELAIATPKGYEPSSAVLKIAQSEAKQSGAKISLTKEPKEAINNADVVVTDTWISMGQEDEKEGRIADFKGFCIDSKLMAMSGKKSVFLHCLPAYRGYEMSEEVFESHADEIFAEAENRLHAQKGIMVWCDQNR
;
A
#
# COMPACT_ATOMS: atom_id res chain seq x y z
N LYS A 1 -0.19 15.89 -9.40
CA LYS A 1 0.80 14.91 -8.92
C LYS A 1 0.02 13.74 -8.35
N MET A 2 0.35 12.51 -8.74
CA MET A 2 -0.33 11.30 -8.26
C MET A 2 -0.21 11.17 -6.74
N LYS A 3 -1.31 10.89 -6.07
CA LYS A 3 -1.36 10.56 -4.64
C LYS A 3 -1.67 9.07 -4.47
N MET A 4 -0.78 8.35 -3.83
CA MET A 4 -0.99 6.96 -3.39
C MET A 4 -1.32 6.94 -1.90
N CYS A 5 -2.27 6.10 -1.52
CA CYS A 5 -2.62 5.81 -0.14
C CYS A 5 -2.33 4.33 0.15
N TYR A 6 -1.65 4.06 1.25
CA TYR A 6 -1.50 2.72 1.79
C TYR A 6 -2.17 2.64 3.17
N ILE A 7 -3.00 1.62 3.39
CA ILE A 7 -3.69 1.39 4.67
C ILE A 7 -3.43 -0.06 5.08
N GLY A 8 -2.75 -0.27 6.20
CA GLY A 8 -2.41 -1.62 6.67
C GLY A 8 -1.21 -1.66 7.58
N ASP A 9 -0.49 -2.78 7.59
CA ASP A 9 0.74 -2.99 8.35
C ASP A 9 1.92 -2.24 7.69
N GLY A 10 2.70 -1.53 8.47
CA GLY A 10 3.90 -0.82 8.02
C GLY A 10 5.11 -1.71 7.69
N ASN A 11 4.86 -2.91 7.19
CA ASN A 11 5.84 -3.95 6.88
C ASN A 11 6.55 -3.74 5.52
N ASN A 12 6.95 -4.86 4.87
CA ASN A 12 7.73 -4.86 3.63
C ASN A 12 7.07 -4.07 2.48
N ILE A 13 5.75 -4.20 2.27
CA ILE A 13 5.04 -3.51 1.18
C ILE A 13 5.03 -2.00 1.41
N ALA A 14 4.68 -1.56 2.63
CA ALA A 14 4.72 -0.14 2.99
C ALA A 14 6.13 0.44 2.82
N ASN A 15 7.16 -0.27 3.28
CA ASN A 15 8.56 0.17 3.13
C ASN A 15 8.97 0.29 1.66
N SER A 16 8.57 -0.64 0.80
CA SER A 16 8.84 -0.56 -0.65
C SER A 16 8.19 0.65 -1.30
N PHE A 17 6.94 0.99 -0.94
CA PHE A 17 6.28 2.20 -1.45
C PHE A 17 6.92 3.49 -0.93
N ILE A 18 7.44 3.49 0.29
CA ILE A 18 8.19 4.64 0.85
C ILE A 18 9.45 4.88 0.02
N GLU A 19 10.23 3.84 -0.26
CA GLU A 19 11.43 3.96 -1.10
C GLU A 19 11.08 4.40 -2.53
N ALA A 20 10.06 3.80 -3.13
CA ALA A 20 9.60 4.17 -4.46
C ALA A 20 9.13 5.63 -4.51
N SER A 21 8.35 6.08 -3.53
CA SER A 21 7.90 7.48 -3.45
C SER A 21 9.09 8.44 -3.36
N GLY A 22 10.04 8.16 -2.46
CA GLY A 22 11.25 8.96 -2.27
C GLY A 22 12.00 9.18 -3.58
N LYS A 23 12.16 8.12 -4.39
CA LYS A 23 12.87 8.15 -5.68
C LYS A 23 12.06 8.76 -6.81
N LEU A 24 10.78 8.39 -6.96
CA LEU A 24 9.95 8.73 -8.12
C LEU A 24 9.16 10.03 -7.93
N GLY A 25 9.07 10.54 -6.71
CA GLY A 25 8.51 11.85 -6.44
C GLY A 25 6.99 11.93 -6.37
N PHE A 26 6.24 10.83 -6.23
CA PHE A 26 4.80 10.89 -6.01
C PHE A 26 4.46 11.17 -4.53
N GLU A 27 3.20 11.56 -4.27
CA GLU A 27 2.71 11.73 -2.91
C GLU A 27 2.28 10.39 -2.33
N LEU A 28 2.73 10.07 -1.11
CA LEU A 28 2.38 8.84 -0.40
C LEU A 28 1.84 9.17 0.99
N ALA A 29 0.61 8.74 1.25
CA ALA A 29 -0.01 8.79 2.56
C ALA A 29 -0.16 7.35 3.10
N ILE A 30 0.34 7.10 4.31
CA ILE A 30 0.32 5.78 4.94
C ILE A 30 -0.47 5.86 6.24
N ALA A 31 -1.48 4.99 6.39
CA ALA A 31 -2.20 4.81 7.63
C ALA A 31 -1.91 3.44 8.23
N THR A 32 -1.36 3.42 9.45
CA THR A 32 -1.07 2.20 10.20
C THR A 32 -1.58 2.30 11.63
N PRO A 33 -2.00 1.21 12.27
CA PRO A 33 -2.24 1.18 13.70
C PRO A 33 -0.99 1.54 14.50
N LYS A 34 -1.17 1.93 15.75
CA LYS A 34 -0.06 2.16 16.67
C LYS A 34 0.74 0.88 16.91
N GLY A 35 2.05 0.94 16.77
CA GLY A 35 2.95 -0.20 16.91
C GLY A 35 3.25 -0.96 15.61
N TYR A 36 2.57 -0.57 14.52
CA TYR A 36 2.73 -1.16 13.19
C TYR A 36 3.26 -0.13 12.17
N GLU A 37 4.00 0.86 12.66
CA GLU A 37 4.56 1.91 11.82
C GLU A 37 5.69 1.37 10.93
N PRO A 38 5.89 1.95 9.72
CA PRO A 38 7.00 1.59 8.84
C PRO A 38 8.38 1.83 9.47
N SER A 39 9.41 1.21 8.91
CA SER A 39 10.79 1.38 9.35
C SER A 39 11.22 2.85 9.35
N SER A 40 11.65 3.35 10.51
CA SER A 40 12.18 4.71 10.64
C SER A 40 13.46 4.93 9.84
N ALA A 41 14.24 3.87 9.59
CA ALA A 41 15.44 3.94 8.75
C ALA A 41 15.07 4.15 7.29
N VAL A 42 14.08 3.41 6.76
CA VAL A 42 13.56 3.56 5.41
C VAL A 42 12.96 4.94 5.19
N LEU A 43 12.16 5.41 6.15
CA LEU A 43 11.58 6.76 6.12
C LEU A 43 12.64 7.86 6.02
N LYS A 44 13.72 7.78 6.81
CA LYS A 44 14.81 8.76 6.77
C LYS A 44 15.50 8.81 5.41
N ILE A 45 15.74 7.66 4.79
CA ILE A 45 16.36 7.58 3.45
C ILE A 45 15.42 8.21 2.43
N ALA A 46 14.16 7.79 2.40
CA ALA A 46 13.17 8.30 1.45
C ALA A 46 12.92 9.81 1.62
N GLN A 47 12.91 10.33 2.85
CA GLN A 47 12.81 11.78 3.11
C GLN A 47 14.02 12.55 2.60
N SER A 48 15.21 11.96 2.60
CA SER A 48 16.41 12.57 2.01
C SER A 48 16.29 12.62 0.47
N GLU A 49 15.85 11.53 -0.15
CA GLU A 49 15.62 11.44 -1.60
C GLU A 49 14.48 12.37 -2.05
N ALA A 50 13.47 12.52 -1.24
CA ALA A 50 12.31 13.41 -1.47
C ALA A 50 12.71 14.88 -1.67
N LYS A 51 13.85 15.33 -1.14
CA LYS A 51 14.37 16.69 -1.35
C LYS A 51 14.71 16.95 -2.82
N GLN A 52 15.07 15.91 -3.56
CA GLN A 52 15.41 15.99 -4.99
C GLN A 52 14.20 15.66 -5.88
N SER A 53 13.46 14.60 -5.54
CA SER A 53 12.31 14.15 -6.33
C SER A 53 11.04 14.99 -6.11
N GLY A 54 10.95 15.71 -5.00
CA GLY A 54 9.79 16.46 -4.57
C GLY A 54 8.66 15.57 -4.03
N ALA A 55 8.95 14.32 -3.61
CA ALA A 55 7.98 13.45 -2.97
C ALA A 55 7.43 14.07 -1.68
N LYS A 56 6.19 13.70 -1.32
CA LYS A 56 5.58 14.01 -0.05
C LYS A 56 5.17 12.70 0.60
N ILE A 57 5.78 12.36 1.75
CA ILE A 57 5.49 11.14 2.48
C ILE A 57 4.91 11.52 3.83
N SER A 58 3.70 11.08 4.11
CA SER A 58 2.99 11.33 5.36
C SER A 58 2.56 10.04 6.04
N LEU A 59 2.64 10.01 7.37
CA LEU A 59 2.16 8.93 8.21
C LEU A 59 1.01 9.43 9.07
N THR A 60 -0.03 8.63 9.21
CA THR A 60 -1.18 8.91 10.06
C THR A 60 -1.69 7.62 10.71
N LYS A 61 -2.54 7.75 11.72
CA LYS A 61 -3.31 6.64 12.32
C LYS A 61 -4.76 6.63 11.85
N GLU A 62 -5.12 7.57 10.99
CA GLU A 62 -6.48 7.79 10.53
C GLU A 62 -6.61 7.38 9.05
N PRO A 63 -7.21 6.22 8.74
CA PRO A 63 -7.42 5.77 7.36
C PRO A 63 -8.12 6.80 6.48
N LYS A 64 -9.10 7.53 7.04
CA LYS A 64 -9.84 8.57 6.34
C LYS A 64 -8.98 9.74 5.88
N GLU A 65 -7.97 10.09 6.67
CA GLU A 65 -7.03 11.15 6.32
C GLU A 65 -6.11 10.70 5.17
N ALA A 66 -5.59 9.48 5.26
CA ALA A 66 -4.70 8.94 4.25
C ALA A 66 -5.37 8.79 2.89
N ILE A 67 -6.58 8.21 2.85
CA ILE A 67 -7.30 7.89 1.61
C ILE A 67 -7.87 9.12 0.89
N ASN A 68 -8.06 10.22 1.61
CA ASN A 68 -8.73 11.41 1.06
C ASN A 68 -8.11 11.89 -0.25
N ASN A 69 -8.90 11.86 -1.33
CA ASN A 69 -8.49 12.20 -2.70
C ASN A 69 -7.27 11.40 -3.23
N ALA A 70 -7.05 10.17 -2.79
CA ALA A 70 -6.01 9.32 -3.35
C ALA A 70 -6.38 8.84 -4.76
N ASP A 71 -5.42 8.82 -5.68
CA ASP A 71 -5.55 8.28 -7.02
C ASP A 71 -5.37 6.76 -7.04
N VAL A 72 -4.55 6.25 -6.10
CA VAL A 72 -4.28 4.82 -5.93
C VAL A 72 -4.42 4.48 -4.45
N VAL A 73 -5.22 3.47 -4.15
CA VAL A 73 -5.43 2.92 -2.80
C VAL A 73 -4.85 1.52 -2.76
N VAL A 74 -3.98 1.27 -1.81
CA VAL A 74 -3.29 -0.02 -1.66
C VAL A 74 -3.47 -0.54 -0.24
N THR A 75 -3.67 -1.83 -0.11
CA THR A 75 -3.59 -2.54 1.17
C THR A 75 -2.87 -3.87 1.00
N ASP A 76 -2.53 -4.49 2.11
CA ASP A 76 -1.92 -5.82 2.16
C ASP A 76 -2.50 -6.58 3.36
N THR A 77 -2.30 -7.90 3.39
CA THR A 77 -2.76 -8.75 4.49
C THR A 77 -2.23 -8.25 5.84
N TRP A 78 -3.10 -8.25 6.84
CA TRP A 78 -2.69 -7.90 8.22
C TRP A 78 -1.86 -8.99 8.89
N ILE A 79 -1.97 -10.23 8.39
CA ILE A 79 -1.32 -11.40 8.95
C ILE A 79 -0.45 -12.01 7.87
N SER A 80 0.85 -11.70 7.90
CA SER A 80 1.82 -12.27 6.98
C SER A 80 2.18 -13.71 7.36
N MET A 81 2.74 -14.46 6.42
CA MET A 81 3.23 -15.82 6.68
C MET A 81 4.18 -15.86 7.88
N GLY A 82 3.94 -16.76 8.82
CA GLY A 82 4.71 -16.90 10.06
C GLY A 82 4.23 -16.03 11.22
N GLN A 83 3.11 -15.33 11.07
CA GLN A 83 2.47 -14.50 12.12
C GLN A 83 1.10 -15.05 12.55
N GLU A 84 0.81 -16.30 12.22
CA GLU A 84 -0.49 -16.93 12.50
C GLU A 84 -0.83 -16.96 13.98
N ASP A 85 0.18 -17.09 14.85
CA ASP A 85 0.01 -17.09 16.31
C ASP A 85 -0.40 -15.70 16.86
N GLU A 86 -0.15 -14.62 16.11
CA GLU A 86 -0.52 -13.24 16.47
C GLU A 86 -1.91 -12.83 15.96
N LYS A 87 -2.59 -13.72 15.24
CA LYS A 87 -3.80 -13.42 14.46
C LYS A 87 -4.87 -12.65 15.25
N GLU A 88 -5.24 -13.13 16.41
CA GLU A 88 -6.33 -12.51 17.21
C GLU A 88 -5.94 -11.11 17.68
N GLY A 89 -4.69 -10.91 18.13
CA GLY A 89 -4.17 -9.62 18.53
C GLY A 89 -4.15 -8.63 17.37
N ARG A 90 -3.63 -9.07 16.21
CA ARG A 90 -3.57 -8.23 15.01
C ARG A 90 -4.97 -7.81 14.52
N ILE A 91 -5.93 -8.71 14.48
CA ILE A 91 -7.31 -8.37 14.11
C ILE A 91 -7.89 -7.31 15.05
N ALA A 92 -7.61 -7.38 16.35
CA ALA A 92 -8.06 -6.40 17.32
C ALA A 92 -7.38 -5.02 17.11
N ASP A 93 -6.07 -5.01 16.89
CA ASP A 93 -5.28 -3.80 16.70
C ASP A 93 -5.61 -3.08 15.37
N PHE A 94 -5.97 -3.83 14.33
CA PHE A 94 -6.35 -3.29 13.03
C PHE A 94 -7.84 -2.92 12.93
N LYS A 95 -8.58 -2.95 14.02
CA LYS A 95 -9.98 -2.53 14.03
C LYS A 95 -10.11 -1.07 13.55
N GLY A 96 -10.90 -0.88 12.48
CA GLY A 96 -11.09 0.44 11.85
C GLY A 96 -10.17 0.71 10.65
N PHE A 97 -9.30 -0.24 10.29
CA PHE A 97 -8.42 -0.16 9.12
C PHE A 97 -8.93 -0.94 7.90
N CYS A 98 -10.06 -1.64 8.03
CA CYS A 98 -10.71 -2.32 6.90
C CYS A 98 -11.17 -1.27 5.87
N ILE A 99 -10.78 -1.45 4.62
CA ILE A 99 -11.23 -0.59 3.52
C ILE A 99 -12.58 -1.09 3.04
N ASP A 100 -13.64 -0.44 3.49
CA ASP A 100 -15.01 -0.65 3.03
C ASP A 100 -15.40 0.34 1.92
N SER A 101 -16.58 0.16 1.33
CA SER A 101 -17.10 1.04 0.28
C SER A 101 -17.25 2.50 0.73
N LYS A 102 -17.48 2.75 2.03
CA LYS A 102 -17.58 4.12 2.55
C LYS A 102 -16.22 4.79 2.61
N LEU A 103 -15.20 4.06 3.04
CA LEU A 103 -13.84 4.54 3.07
C LEU A 103 -13.31 4.74 1.64
N MET A 104 -13.56 3.76 0.75
CA MET A 104 -13.16 3.83 -0.67
C MET A 104 -13.81 5.02 -1.38
N ALA A 105 -15.04 5.38 -1.06
CA ALA A 105 -15.72 6.55 -1.63
C ALA A 105 -15.06 7.90 -1.27
N MET A 106 -14.15 7.94 -0.30
CA MET A 106 -13.37 9.15 0.05
C MET A 106 -12.11 9.32 -0.81
N SER A 107 -11.74 8.33 -1.59
CA SER A 107 -10.64 8.42 -2.55
C SER A 107 -11.01 9.27 -3.78
N GLY A 108 -10.13 9.42 -4.74
CA GLY A 108 -10.40 10.12 -5.99
C GLY A 108 -11.49 9.41 -6.83
N LYS A 109 -12.22 10.16 -7.65
CA LYS A 109 -13.34 9.63 -8.47
C LYS A 109 -12.96 8.50 -9.43
N LYS A 110 -11.69 8.37 -9.77
CA LYS A 110 -11.14 7.33 -10.67
C LYS A 110 -9.99 6.60 -10.00
N SER A 111 -10.07 6.45 -8.69
CA SER A 111 -9.02 5.76 -7.94
C SER A 111 -8.97 4.28 -8.30
N VAL A 112 -7.76 3.76 -8.39
CA VAL A 112 -7.46 2.34 -8.57
C VAL A 112 -7.26 1.72 -7.19
N PHE A 113 -7.77 0.49 -6.99
CA PHE A 113 -7.54 -0.28 -5.77
C PHE A 113 -6.64 -1.47 -6.04
N LEU A 114 -5.56 -1.61 -5.26
CA LEU A 114 -4.54 -2.64 -5.45
C LEU A 114 -4.35 -3.48 -4.20
N HIS A 115 -4.07 -4.77 -4.41
CA HIS A 115 -3.72 -5.75 -3.38
C HIS A 115 -2.82 -6.83 -3.95
N CYS A 116 -1.63 -6.99 -3.40
CA CYS A 116 -0.62 -7.92 -3.93
C CYS A 116 -0.93 -9.41 -3.76
N LEU A 117 -2.05 -9.74 -3.08
CA LEU A 117 -2.49 -11.11 -2.77
C LEU A 117 -1.45 -11.93 -1.94
N PRO A 118 -1.91 -12.89 -1.10
CA PRO A 118 -3.29 -13.32 -0.87
C PRO A 118 -4.11 -12.28 -0.10
N ALA A 119 -5.44 -12.26 -0.31
CA ALA A 119 -6.36 -11.32 0.30
C ALA A 119 -7.37 -12.01 1.23
N TYR A 120 -7.72 -11.36 2.34
CA TYR A 120 -8.70 -11.87 3.29
C TYR A 120 -9.88 -10.91 3.40
N ARG A 121 -10.97 -11.21 2.65
CA ARG A 121 -12.21 -10.42 2.68
C ARG A 121 -12.75 -10.33 4.11
N GLY A 122 -13.14 -9.13 4.52
CA GLY A 122 -13.61 -8.83 5.87
C GLY A 122 -12.52 -8.47 6.87
N TYR A 123 -11.24 -8.56 6.48
CA TYR A 123 -10.11 -8.07 7.26
C TYR A 123 -9.62 -6.73 6.65
N GLU A 124 -8.62 -6.76 5.80
CA GLU A 124 -8.00 -5.55 5.25
C GLU A 124 -8.90 -4.80 4.25
N MET A 125 -9.85 -5.51 3.60
CA MET A 125 -10.91 -4.88 2.80
C MET A 125 -12.22 -5.67 2.90
N SER A 126 -13.34 -5.02 2.59
CA SER A 126 -14.63 -5.68 2.48
C SER A 126 -14.71 -6.53 1.21
N GLU A 127 -15.59 -7.54 1.22
CA GLU A 127 -15.88 -8.34 0.03
C GLU A 127 -16.36 -7.48 -1.13
N GLU A 128 -17.21 -6.48 -0.86
CA GLU A 128 -17.74 -5.56 -1.86
C GLU A 128 -16.63 -4.77 -2.57
N VAL A 129 -15.64 -4.25 -1.82
CA VAL A 129 -14.49 -3.54 -2.39
C VAL A 129 -13.63 -4.49 -3.21
N PHE A 130 -13.35 -5.69 -2.71
CA PHE A 130 -12.57 -6.67 -3.45
C PHE A 130 -13.22 -7.02 -4.79
N GLU A 131 -14.50 -7.38 -4.79
CA GLU A 131 -15.19 -7.81 -6.00
C GLU A 131 -15.38 -6.67 -7.02
N SER A 132 -15.60 -5.44 -6.56
CA SER A 132 -15.73 -4.28 -7.46
C SER A 132 -14.41 -3.85 -8.10
N HIS A 133 -13.27 -4.24 -7.54
CA HIS A 133 -11.92 -3.93 -8.03
C HIS A 133 -11.12 -5.19 -8.43
N ALA A 134 -11.79 -6.32 -8.62
CA ALA A 134 -11.14 -7.60 -8.91
C ALA A 134 -10.24 -7.54 -10.16
N ASP A 135 -10.68 -6.87 -11.22
CA ASP A 135 -9.90 -6.72 -12.45
C ASP A 135 -8.58 -6.00 -12.22
N GLU A 136 -8.57 -4.96 -11.38
CA GLU A 136 -7.38 -4.19 -11.02
C GLU A 136 -6.41 -5.02 -10.17
N ILE A 137 -6.93 -5.74 -9.18
CA ILE A 137 -6.16 -6.62 -8.29
C ILE A 137 -5.50 -7.76 -9.09
N PHE A 138 -6.25 -8.40 -9.98
CA PHE A 138 -5.70 -9.50 -10.78
C PHE A 138 -4.74 -9.00 -11.86
N ALA A 139 -4.97 -7.81 -12.43
CA ALA A 139 -4.01 -7.18 -13.34
C ALA A 139 -2.69 -6.83 -12.61
N GLU A 140 -2.73 -6.37 -11.35
CA GLU A 140 -1.53 -6.19 -10.53
C GLU A 140 -0.77 -7.51 -10.36
N ALA A 141 -1.47 -8.58 -9.99
CA ALA A 141 -0.87 -9.91 -9.79
C ALA A 141 -0.22 -10.43 -11.08
N GLU A 142 -0.86 -10.26 -12.24
CA GLU A 142 -0.31 -10.63 -13.55
C GLU A 142 0.92 -9.78 -13.90
N ASN A 143 0.90 -8.49 -13.63
CA ASN A 143 2.01 -7.58 -13.90
C ASN A 143 3.29 -7.92 -13.15
N ARG A 144 3.22 -8.67 -12.05
CA ARG A 144 4.41 -9.21 -11.39
C ARG A 144 5.26 -10.04 -12.37
N LEU A 145 4.64 -10.84 -13.24
CA LEU A 145 5.35 -11.61 -14.25
C LEU A 145 5.99 -10.69 -15.31
N HIS A 146 5.23 -9.73 -15.80
CA HIS A 146 5.64 -8.84 -16.89
C HIS A 146 6.73 -7.87 -16.46
N ALA A 147 6.63 -7.27 -15.29
CA ALA A 147 7.64 -6.37 -14.74
C ALA A 147 8.99 -7.07 -14.54
N GLN A 148 8.99 -8.28 -13.98
CA GLN A 148 10.22 -9.05 -13.77
C GLN A 148 10.86 -9.48 -15.09
N LYS A 149 10.08 -9.88 -16.10
CA LYS A 149 10.60 -10.12 -17.46
C LYS A 149 11.25 -8.89 -18.05
N GLY A 150 10.61 -7.72 -17.92
CA GLY A 150 11.18 -6.46 -18.39
C GLY A 150 12.52 -6.13 -17.74
N ILE A 151 12.62 -6.32 -16.42
CA ILE A 151 13.87 -6.12 -15.67
C ILE A 151 14.97 -7.09 -16.16
N MET A 152 14.65 -8.37 -16.36
CA MET A 152 15.63 -9.33 -16.85
C MET A 152 16.16 -8.98 -18.25
N VAL A 153 15.27 -8.55 -19.15
CA VAL A 153 15.66 -8.09 -20.50
C VAL A 153 16.52 -6.85 -20.41
N TRP A 154 16.15 -5.89 -19.58
CA TRP A 154 16.93 -4.67 -19.39
C TRP A 154 18.33 -4.98 -18.84
N CYS A 155 18.45 -5.84 -17.84
CA CYS A 155 19.74 -6.25 -17.28
C CYS A 155 20.62 -6.96 -18.31
N ASP A 156 20.01 -7.79 -19.19
CA ASP A 156 20.75 -8.49 -20.25
C ASP A 156 21.31 -7.53 -21.31
N GLN A 157 20.53 -6.53 -21.70
CA GLN A 157 20.91 -5.52 -22.69
C GLN A 157 21.91 -4.49 -22.17
N ASN A 158 22.06 -4.34 -20.86
CA ASN A 158 22.92 -3.33 -20.22
C ASN A 158 24.06 -3.96 -19.38
N ARG A 159 24.57 -5.10 -19.80
CA ARG A 159 25.75 -5.76 -19.22
C ARG A 159 27.04 -5.05 -19.58
#